data_51a37afb07b8bd8ee63007bbfc60a526
#
_entry.id   51a37afb07b8bd8ee63007bbfc60a526
#
_cell.length_a   1.000
_cell.length_b   1.000
_cell.length_c   1.000
_cell.angle_alpha   90.00
_cell.angle_beta   90.00
_cell.angle_gamma   90.00
#
_symmetry.space_group_name_H-M   'P 1'
#
loop_
_entity.id
_entity.type
_entity.pdbx_description
1 polymer ?
#
loop_
_entity_poly.entity_id
_entity_poly.type
_entity_poly.pdbx_seq_one_letter_code
_entity_poly.pdbx_strand_id
1 'polypeptide(L)'
;MPPGVLPLVMPPGLTRQVEILRLPRGAKLFCRAQPVEKLYFIEAGEMAAMRTMADGGEAIMLTGRSGEFFGEPSLFVGHYTCEARALADTTLLAWPLATFRKALRDDPDFSLAFMQHVVNKMRLQCSRVERLRLKHAHERVLHYLTCGADAEGWISLPGTTQEWAYELGLEPATLYRTLGQLETDGKIVRDKRRVRLTCQTGMHCARVR
;
A
#
# COMPACT_ATOMS: atom_id res chain seq x y z
N MET A 1 10.10 0.58 -10.70
CA MET A 1 10.15 -0.60 -9.80
C MET A 1 11.34 -0.44 -8.87
N PRO A 2 11.23 -0.70 -7.58
CA PRO A 2 12.39 -0.70 -6.70
C PRO A 2 13.38 -1.79 -7.16
N PRO A 3 14.70 -1.56 -7.06
CA PRO A 3 15.71 -2.53 -7.45
C PRO A 3 15.58 -3.81 -6.61
N GLY A 4 15.58 -4.97 -7.27
CA GLY A 4 15.49 -6.28 -6.64
C GLY A 4 14.10 -6.92 -6.57
N VAL A 5 13.06 -6.29 -7.12
CA VAL A 5 11.75 -6.93 -7.27
C VAL A 5 11.74 -7.72 -8.57
N LEU A 6 11.55 -9.04 -8.46
CA LEU A 6 11.36 -9.90 -9.63
C LEU A 6 10.11 -9.43 -10.40
N PRO A 7 10.17 -9.36 -11.73
CA PRO A 7 8.98 -9.06 -12.52
C PRO A 7 7.94 -10.16 -12.28
N LEU A 8 6.73 -9.73 -11.88
CA LEU A 8 5.63 -10.66 -11.66
C LEU A 8 5.10 -11.14 -13.02
N VAL A 9 5.54 -12.31 -13.44
CA VAL A 9 5.01 -12.98 -14.62
C VAL A 9 3.83 -13.85 -14.19
N MET A 10 2.64 -13.54 -14.71
CA MET A 10 1.44 -14.33 -14.40
C MET A 10 1.50 -15.68 -15.12
N PRO A 11 1.35 -16.81 -14.39
CA PRO A 11 1.30 -18.13 -15.00
C PRO A 11 0.17 -18.26 -16.04
N PRO A 12 0.34 -19.07 -17.10
CA PRO A 12 -0.69 -19.25 -18.13
C PRO A 12 -2.06 -19.70 -17.59
N GLY A 13 -2.06 -20.45 -16.48
CA GLY A 13 -3.30 -20.87 -15.79
C GLY A 13 -4.09 -19.70 -15.21
N LEU A 14 -3.41 -18.67 -14.71
CA LEU A 14 -4.04 -17.45 -14.22
C LEU A 14 -4.48 -16.54 -15.38
N THR A 15 -3.67 -16.44 -16.43
CA THR A 15 -4.01 -15.58 -17.58
C THR A 15 -5.31 -16.02 -18.27
N ARG A 16 -5.61 -17.33 -18.30
CA ARG A 16 -6.81 -17.87 -18.94
C ARG A 16 -8.08 -17.73 -18.09
N GLN A 17 -7.98 -17.58 -16.80
CA GLN A 17 -9.12 -17.55 -15.86
C GLN A 17 -9.24 -16.22 -15.13
N VAL A 18 -8.77 -15.17 -15.74
CA VAL A 18 -8.86 -13.82 -15.18
C VAL A 18 -10.24 -13.23 -15.45
N GLU A 19 -10.85 -12.66 -14.43
CA GLU A 19 -12.02 -11.81 -14.51
C GLU A 19 -11.60 -10.36 -14.30
N ILE A 20 -12.09 -9.46 -15.13
CA ILE A 20 -11.80 -8.02 -14.98
C ILE A 20 -12.99 -7.37 -14.29
N LEU A 21 -12.74 -6.76 -13.13
CA LEU A 21 -13.72 -6.01 -12.37
C LEU A 21 -13.40 -4.51 -12.46
N ARG A 22 -14.43 -3.69 -12.69
CA ARG A 22 -14.32 -2.23 -12.65
C ARG A 22 -15.18 -1.70 -11.53
N LEU A 23 -14.57 -0.99 -10.60
CA LEU A 23 -15.20 -0.43 -9.43
C LEU A 23 -15.11 1.08 -9.48
N PRO A 24 -16.23 1.81 -9.44
CA PRO A 24 -16.19 3.25 -9.25
C PRO A 24 -15.69 3.58 -7.83
N ARG A 25 -15.17 4.78 -7.65
CA ARG A 25 -14.76 5.29 -6.33
C ARG A 25 -15.88 5.09 -5.30
N GLY A 26 -15.52 4.57 -4.13
CA GLY A 26 -16.42 4.29 -3.01
C GLY A 26 -17.12 2.92 -3.08
N ALA A 27 -17.05 2.21 -4.21
CA ALA A 27 -17.65 0.89 -4.32
C ALA A 27 -16.97 -0.14 -3.41
N LYS A 28 -17.77 -1.02 -2.82
CA LYS A 28 -17.28 -2.13 -2.01
C LYS A 28 -16.94 -3.32 -2.90
N LEU A 29 -15.80 -3.95 -2.64
CA LEU A 29 -15.36 -5.17 -3.32
C LEU A 29 -15.81 -6.42 -2.55
N PHE A 30 -15.61 -6.42 -1.24
CA PHE A 30 -16.04 -7.45 -0.31
C PHE A 30 -16.27 -6.87 1.08
N CYS A 31 -17.05 -7.59 1.89
CA CYS A 31 -17.29 -7.23 3.29
C CYS A 31 -16.53 -8.16 4.25
N ARG A 32 -16.32 -7.69 5.46
CA ARG A 32 -15.77 -8.50 6.57
C ARG A 32 -16.63 -9.75 6.80
N ALA A 33 -15.98 -10.85 7.11
CA ALA A 33 -16.57 -12.17 7.36
C ALA A 33 -17.16 -12.89 6.14
N GLN A 34 -17.18 -12.29 4.94
CA GLN A 34 -17.51 -13.01 3.73
C GLN A 34 -16.48 -14.10 3.42
N PRO A 35 -16.89 -15.26 2.88
CA PRO A 35 -15.96 -16.28 2.39
C PRO A 35 -14.99 -15.71 1.35
N VAL A 36 -13.73 -16.14 1.40
CA VAL A 36 -12.74 -15.75 0.39
C VAL A 36 -12.92 -16.62 -0.85
N GLU A 37 -13.52 -16.06 -1.87
CA GLU A 37 -13.73 -16.74 -3.15
C GLU A 37 -12.67 -16.38 -4.19
N LYS A 38 -12.14 -15.17 -4.12
CA LYS A 38 -11.20 -14.62 -5.11
C LYS A 38 -10.01 -13.92 -4.45
N LEU A 39 -8.88 -13.91 -5.18
CA LEU A 39 -7.78 -13.00 -4.96
C LEU A 39 -7.73 -11.97 -6.09
N TYR A 40 -7.23 -10.79 -5.79
CA TYR A 40 -7.26 -9.65 -6.70
C TYR A 40 -5.85 -9.11 -6.96
N PHE A 41 -5.70 -8.48 -8.12
CA PHE A 41 -4.54 -7.65 -8.46
C PHE A 41 -5.04 -6.32 -8.98
N ILE A 42 -4.48 -5.23 -8.51
CA ILE A 42 -4.89 -3.89 -8.90
C ILE A 42 -4.14 -3.53 -10.18
N GLU A 43 -4.84 -3.56 -11.32
CA GLU A 43 -4.29 -3.14 -12.60
C GLU A 43 -4.20 -1.62 -12.68
N ALA A 44 -5.23 -0.92 -12.21
CA ALA A 44 -5.28 0.54 -12.14
C ALA A 44 -6.14 0.99 -10.95
N GLY A 45 -5.83 2.15 -10.36
CA GLY A 45 -6.58 2.72 -9.27
C GLY A 45 -6.00 2.40 -7.89
N GLU A 46 -6.84 2.47 -6.87
CA GLU A 46 -6.44 2.32 -5.46
C GLU A 46 -7.56 1.70 -4.63
N MET A 47 -7.19 0.78 -3.74
CA MET A 47 -8.09 0.07 -2.82
C MET A 47 -7.70 0.29 -1.37
N ALA A 48 -8.68 0.31 -0.47
CA ALA A 48 -8.46 0.27 0.98
C ALA A 48 -9.12 -0.96 1.61
N ALA A 49 -8.39 -1.62 2.50
CA ALA A 49 -8.95 -2.56 3.46
C ALA A 49 -9.29 -1.79 4.75
N MET A 50 -10.56 -1.77 5.12
CA MET A 50 -11.10 -0.93 6.18
C MET A 50 -11.70 -1.78 7.31
N ARG A 51 -11.70 -1.22 8.51
CA ARG A 51 -12.36 -1.82 9.66
C ARG A 51 -13.13 -0.75 10.43
N THR A 52 -14.37 -1.05 10.79
CA THR A 52 -15.14 -0.22 11.71
C THR A 52 -14.57 -0.41 13.12
N MET A 53 -14.27 0.67 13.78
CA MET A 53 -13.78 0.72 15.16
C MET A 53 -14.95 0.70 16.15
N ALA A 54 -14.65 0.51 17.45
CA ALA A 54 -15.66 0.41 18.50
C ALA A 54 -16.47 1.71 18.70
N ASP A 55 -15.88 2.86 18.34
CA ASP A 55 -16.52 4.18 18.38
C ASP A 55 -17.38 4.49 17.13
N GLY A 56 -17.49 3.52 16.20
CA GLY A 56 -18.19 3.68 14.93
C GLY A 56 -17.36 4.34 13.81
N GLY A 57 -16.14 4.79 14.11
CA GLY A 57 -15.22 5.31 13.12
C GLY A 57 -14.71 4.23 12.17
N GLU A 58 -14.26 4.63 10.98
CA GLU A 58 -13.62 3.73 10.01
C GLU A 58 -12.11 3.89 10.06
N ALA A 59 -11.37 2.78 10.15
CA ALA A 59 -9.92 2.75 10.10
C ALA A 59 -9.43 2.03 8.84
N ILE A 60 -8.54 2.66 8.09
CA ILE A 60 -7.84 2.00 6.96
C ILE A 60 -6.72 1.14 7.54
N MET A 61 -6.83 -0.15 7.38
CA MET A 61 -5.83 -1.12 7.85
C MET A 61 -4.69 -1.28 6.84
N LEU A 62 -5.02 -1.28 5.56
CA LEU A 62 -4.10 -1.49 4.46
C LEU A 62 -4.60 -0.76 3.22
N THR A 63 -3.71 -0.17 2.44
CA THR A 63 -3.99 0.30 1.08
C THR A 63 -3.30 -0.59 0.07
N GLY A 64 -3.86 -0.66 -1.14
CA GLY A 64 -3.25 -1.30 -2.29
C GLY A 64 -3.35 -0.39 -3.50
N ARG A 65 -2.32 -0.38 -4.34
CA ARG A 65 -2.20 0.46 -5.53
C ARG A 65 -1.93 -0.36 -6.78
N SER A 66 -2.01 0.28 -7.92
CA SER A 66 -1.66 -0.33 -9.21
C SER A 66 -0.32 -1.09 -9.14
N GLY A 67 -0.31 -2.33 -9.63
CA GLY A 67 0.83 -3.24 -9.57
C GLY A 67 0.88 -4.12 -8.31
N GLU A 68 -0.13 -4.06 -7.43
CA GLU A 68 -0.16 -4.82 -6.18
C GLU A 68 -1.29 -5.84 -6.13
N PHE A 69 -1.04 -6.97 -5.45
CA PHE A 69 -2.10 -7.87 -5.04
C PHE A 69 -2.94 -7.24 -3.93
N PHE A 70 -4.19 -7.69 -3.83
CA PHE A 70 -5.11 -7.24 -2.80
C PHE A 70 -5.99 -8.40 -2.30
N GLY A 71 -6.14 -8.49 -0.97
CA GLY A 71 -6.86 -9.58 -0.31
C GLY A 71 -5.95 -10.71 0.18
N GLU A 72 -4.62 -10.63 -0.01
CA GLU A 72 -3.63 -11.63 0.38
C GLU A 72 -3.67 -12.00 1.86
N PRO A 73 -3.94 -11.08 2.83
CA PRO A 73 -4.02 -11.46 4.24
C PRO A 73 -5.10 -12.51 4.53
N SER A 74 -6.10 -12.60 3.65
CA SER A 74 -7.20 -13.57 3.82
C SER A 74 -6.99 -14.89 3.05
N LEU A 75 -5.89 -15.02 2.28
CA LEU A 75 -5.62 -16.15 1.39
C LEU A 75 -5.72 -17.52 2.09
N PHE A 76 -5.34 -17.61 3.37
CA PHE A 76 -5.35 -18.86 4.15
C PHE A 76 -6.33 -18.86 5.32
N VAL A 77 -7.10 -17.78 5.53
CA VAL A 77 -8.00 -17.62 6.67
C VAL A 77 -9.41 -18.15 6.37
N GLY A 78 -9.80 -18.19 5.11
CA GLY A 78 -11.11 -18.68 4.66
C GLY A 78 -12.23 -17.61 4.64
N HIS A 79 -12.03 -16.48 5.28
CA HIS A 79 -12.93 -15.33 5.25
C HIS A 79 -12.17 -14.01 5.22
N TYR A 80 -12.77 -12.97 4.66
CA TYR A 80 -12.16 -11.64 4.65
C TYR A 80 -12.15 -11.04 6.06
N THR A 81 -11.01 -10.53 6.48
CA THR A 81 -10.81 -9.97 7.84
C THR A 81 -11.20 -8.50 7.93
N CYS A 82 -11.36 -7.83 6.79
CA CYS A 82 -11.70 -6.42 6.65
C CYS A 82 -12.77 -6.25 5.55
N GLU A 83 -13.38 -5.06 5.47
CA GLU A 83 -14.10 -4.60 4.29
C GLU A 83 -13.10 -4.05 3.27
N ALA A 84 -13.37 -4.20 1.98
CA ALA A 84 -12.56 -3.58 0.92
C ALA A 84 -13.38 -2.56 0.14
N ARG A 85 -12.81 -1.38 -0.09
CA ARG A 85 -13.45 -0.27 -0.79
C ARG A 85 -12.48 0.40 -1.77
N ALA A 86 -12.98 0.78 -2.95
CA ALA A 86 -12.21 1.52 -3.93
C ALA A 86 -12.04 3.00 -3.49
N LEU A 87 -10.81 3.49 -3.43
CA LEU A 87 -10.49 4.90 -3.11
C LEU A 87 -10.52 5.80 -4.36
N ALA A 88 -10.38 5.20 -5.53
CA ALA A 88 -10.49 5.82 -6.85
C ALA A 88 -11.22 4.86 -7.79
N ASP A 89 -11.53 5.29 -9.00
CA ASP A 89 -11.98 4.36 -10.06
C ASP A 89 -10.89 3.32 -10.26
N THR A 90 -11.24 2.05 -10.07
CA THR A 90 -10.27 0.96 -9.95
C THR A 90 -10.60 -0.18 -10.89
N THR A 91 -9.61 -0.68 -11.59
CA THR A 91 -9.66 -1.91 -12.38
C THR A 91 -8.87 -2.99 -11.67
N LEU A 92 -9.53 -4.13 -11.44
CA LEU A 92 -8.96 -5.30 -10.78
C LEU A 92 -8.94 -6.49 -11.72
N LEU A 93 -7.86 -7.26 -11.67
CA LEU A 93 -7.83 -8.62 -12.15
C LEU A 93 -8.17 -9.54 -10.98
N ALA A 94 -9.14 -10.42 -11.16
CA ALA A 94 -9.65 -11.31 -10.12
C ALA A 94 -9.53 -12.78 -10.56
N TRP A 95 -9.08 -13.63 -9.65
CA TRP A 95 -8.98 -15.06 -9.87
C TRP A 95 -9.70 -15.84 -8.79
N PRO A 96 -10.37 -16.96 -9.15
CA PRO A 96 -10.86 -17.90 -8.15
C PRO A 96 -9.73 -18.33 -7.20
N LEU A 97 -10.01 -18.37 -5.92
CA LEU A 97 -9.01 -18.71 -4.90
C LEU A 97 -8.34 -20.08 -5.16
N ALA A 98 -9.12 -21.07 -5.61
CA ALA A 98 -8.62 -22.41 -5.93
C ALA A 98 -7.59 -22.36 -7.08
N THR A 99 -7.88 -21.59 -8.14
CA THR A 99 -6.98 -21.40 -9.29
C THR A 99 -5.69 -20.70 -8.86
N PHE A 100 -5.80 -19.65 -8.04
CA PHE A 100 -4.64 -18.93 -7.54
C PHE A 100 -3.75 -19.82 -6.65
N ARG A 101 -4.35 -20.57 -5.73
CA ARG A 101 -3.63 -21.52 -4.89
C ARG A 101 -2.97 -22.65 -5.71
N LYS A 102 -3.62 -23.10 -6.80
CA LYS A 102 -3.04 -24.07 -7.72
C LYS A 102 -1.80 -23.48 -8.40
N ALA A 103 -1.87 -22.25 -8.91
CA ALA A 103 -0.73 -21.57 -9.52
C ALA A 103 0.46 -21.44 -8.55
N LEU A 104 0.21 -21.09 -7.28
CA LEU A 104 1.25 -21.05 -6.24
C LEU A 104 1.90 -22.42 -5.98
N ARG A 105 1.18 -23.54 -6.15
CA ARG A 105 1.77 -24.87 -5.97
C ARG A 105 2.57 -25.35 -7.17
N ASP A 106 2.08 -25.01 -8.36
CA ASP A 106 2.58 -25.60 -9.61
C ASP A 106 3.73 -24.79 -10.24
N ASP A 107 3.87 -23.50 -9.84
CA ASP A 107 4.88 -22.58 -10.38
C ASP A 107 5.74 -22.00 -9.24
N PRO A 108 6.94 -22.55 -9.01
CA PRO A 108 7.84 -22.08 -7.94
C PRO A 108 8.32 -20.65 -8.14
N ASP A 109 8.56 -20.20 -9.38
CA ASP A 109 9.04 -18.85 -9.66
C ASP A 109 7.94 -17.81 -9.37
N PHE A 110 6.70 -18.12 -9.76
CA PHE A 110 5.54 -17.30 -9.39
C PHE A 110 5.34 -17.24 -7.87
N SER A 111 5.48 -18.38 -7.18
CA SER A 111 5.38 -18.43 -5.71
C SER A 111 6.45 -17.58 -5.04
N LEU A 112 7.69 -17.60 -5.53
CA LEU A 112 8.78 -16.80 -5.00
C LEU A 112 8.50 -15.29 -5.23
N ALA A 113 8.03 -14.91 -6.42
CA ALA A 113 7.67 -13.54 -6.74
C ALA A 113 6.50 -13.04 -5.88
N PHE A 114 5.48 -13.88 -5.67
CA PHE A 114 4.35 -13.58 -4.79
C PHE A 114 4.79 -13.43 -3.33
N MET A 115 5.65 -14.34 -2.84
CA MET A 115 6.22 -14.25 -1.48
C MET A 115 7.01 -12.96 -1.30
N GLN A 116 7.84 -12.59 -2.27
CA GLN A 116 8.59 -11.32 -2.24
C GLN A 116 7.65 -10.12 -2.15
N HIS A 117 6.53 -10.13 -2.90
CA HIS A 117 5.50 -9.10 -2.83
C HIS A 117 4.91 -9.01 -1.40
N VAL A 118 4.53 -10.13 -0.80
CA VAL A 118 3.96 -10.18 0.57
C VAL A 118 4.97 -9.69 1.60
N VAL A 119 6.24 -10.09 1.50
CA VAL A 119 7.32 -9.65 2.40
C VAL A 119 7.55 -8.14 2.28
N ASN A 120 7.52 -7.59 1.06
CA ASN A 120 7.64 -6.16 0.86
C ASN A 120 6.48 -5.38 1.50
N LYS A 121 5.24 -5.86 1.35
CA LYS A 121 4.07 -5.29 2.05
C LYS A 121 4.23 -5.36 3.57
N MET A 122 4.70 -6.47 4.10
CA MET A 122 4.96 -6.61 5.55
C MET A 122 5.99 -5.58 6.03
N ARG A 123 7.10 -5.37 5.30
CA ARG A 123 8.11 -4.36 5.62
C ARG A 123 7.51 -2.94 5.67
N LEU A 124 6.64 -2.60 4.71
CA LEU A 124 5.95 -1.31 4.71
C LEU A 124 5.04 -1.15 5.94
N GLN A 125 4.35 -2.22 6.37
CA GLN A 125 3.55 -2.19 7.60
C GLN A 125 4.42 -2.03 8.86
N CYS A 126 5.58 -2.69 8.94
CA CYS A 126 6.54 -2.49 10.03
C CYS A 126 6.98 -1.01 10.11
N SER A 127 7.38 -0.43 8.97
CA SER A 127 7.75 1.00 8.91
C SER A 127 6.60 1.93 9.31
N ARG A 128 5.35 1.56 9.01
CA ARG A 128 4.16 2.29 9.47
C ARG A 128 4.00 2.22 10.99
N VAL A 129 4.18 1.04 11.58
CA VAL A 129 4.11 0.86 13.05
C VAL A 129 5.20 1.66 13.74
N GLU A 130 6.44 1.65 13.25
CA GLU A 130 7.54 2.48 13.76
C GLU A 130 7.18 3.97 13.72
N ARG A 131 6.68 4.43 12.58
CA ARG A 131 6.28 5.83 12.35
C ARG A 131 5.19 6.28 13.31
N LEU A 132 4.17 5.44 13.57
CA LEU A 132 3.07 5.76 14.48
C LEU A 132 3.52 5.86 15.95
N ARG A 133 4.69 5.32 16.31
CA ARG A 133 5.30 5.47 17.65
C ARG A 133 6.05 6.79 17.82
N LEU A 134 6.40 7.48 16.76
CA LEU A 134 7.04 8.79 16.83
C LEU A 134 6.06 9.82 17.39
N LYS A 135 6.54 10.67 18.32
CA LYS A 135 5.67 11.61 19.04
C LYS A 135 5.29 12.83 18.20
N HIS A 136 6.23 13.33 17.41
CA HIS A 136 6.08 14.59 16.70
C HIS A 136 5.70 14.39 15.22
N ALA A 137 4.82 15.25 14.72
CA ALA A 137 4.34 15.17 13.32
C ALA A 137 5.49 15.27 12.30
N HIS A 138 6.48 16.16 12.55
CA HIS A 138 7.63 16.30 11.66
C HIS A 138 8.50 15.04 11.60
N GLU A 139 8.67 14.32 12.72
CA GLU A 139 9.39 13.04 12.73
C GLU A 139 8.68 11.98 11.89
N ARG A 140 7.36 11.91 11.97
CA ARG A 140 6.55 10.98 11.16
C ARG A 140 6.65 11.27 9.67
N VAL A 141 6.63 12.55 9.29
CA VAL A 141 6.82 12.96 7.89
C VAL A 141 8.21 12.60 7.41
N LEU A 142 9.26 12.98 8.16
CA LEU A 142 10.64 12.66 7.78
C LEU A 142 10.90 11.17 7.68
N HIS A 143 10.41 10.38 8.62
CA HIS A 143 10.50 8.91 8.58
C HIS A 143 9.82 8.33 7.34
N TYR A 144 8.62 8.80 7.00
CA TYR A 144 7.92 8.38 5.78
C TYR A 144 8.75 8.66 4.52
N LEU A 145 9.30 9.88 4.43
CA LEU A 145 10.13 10.30 3.31
C LEU A 145 11.44 9.49 3.22
N THR A 146 12.04 9.15 4.34
CA THR A 146 13.28 8.36 4.37
C THR A 146 13.04 6.91 3.91
N CYS A 147 11.93 6.29 4.34
CA CYS A 147 11.64 4.87 4.06
C CYS A 147 11.11 4.63 2.66
N GLY A 148 10.47 5.62 2.03
CA GLY A 148 9.76 5.46 0.75
C GLY A 148 10.45 6.09 -0.46
N ALA A 149 11.65 6.69 -0.29
CA ALA A 149 12.33 7.40 -1.37
C ALA A 149 12.81 6.46 -2.49
N ASP A 150 12.64 6.91 -3.74
CA ASP A 150 13.24 6.29 -4.92
C ASP A 150 14.78 6.49 -4.96
N ALA A 151 15.42 6.06 -6.04
CA ALA A 151 16.87 6.16 -6.20
C ALA A 151 17.37 7.62 -6.21
N GLU A 152 16.53 8.55 -6.69
CA GLU A 152 16.81 9.99 -6.73
C GLU A 152 16.40 10.71 -5.46
N GLY A 153 15.87 10.00 -4.47
CA GLY A 153 15.42 10.53 -3.19
C GLY A 153 14.01 11.16 -3.22
N TRP A 154 13.26 11.00 -4.29
CA TRP A 154 11.90 11.49 -4.42
C TRP A 154 10.87 10.48 -3.93
N ILE A 155 9.77 10.98 -3.40
CA ILE A 155 8.56 10.23 -3.11
C ILE A 155 7.40 10.84 -3.88
N SER A 156 6.65 9.99 -4.58
CA SER A 156 5.33 10.35 -5.09
C SER A 156 4.33 10.29 -3.95
N LEU A 157 3.62 11.40 -3.74
CA LEU A 157 2.62 11.49 -2.68
C LEU A 157 1.43 10.59 -2.98
N PRO A 158 0.79 10.02 -1.93
CA PRO A 158 -0.48 9.30 -2.07
C PRO A 158 -1.56 10.14 -2.75
N GLY A 159 -2.65 9.51 -3.17
CA GLY A 159 -3.75 10.11 -3.94
C GLY A 159 -4.23 11.45 -3.45
N THR A 160 -4.57 11.56 -2.17
CA THR A 160 -5.01 12.81 -1.53
C THR A 160 -4.18 13.13 -0.29
N THR A 161 -4.16 14.40 0.09
CA THR A 161 -3.53 14.83 1.36
C THR A 161 -4.19 14.16 2.58
N GLN A 162 -5.48 13.91 2.49
CA GLN A 162 -6.23 13.24 3.57
C GLN A 162 -5.76 11.78 3.75
N GLU A 163 -5.57 11.05 2.67
CA GLU A 163 -5.02 9.69 2.70
C GLU A 163 -3.59 9.67 3.26
N TRP A 164 -2.76 10.63 2.86
CA TRP A 164 -1.41 10.72 3.39
C TRP A 164 -1.38 11.09 4.88
N ALA A 165 -2.21 12.05 5.30
CA ALA A 165 -2.35 12.39 6.71
C ALA A 165 -2.78 11.18 7.54
N TYR A 166 -3.74 10.41 7.03
CA TYR A 166 -4.19 9.19 7.66
C TYR A 166 -3.07 8.13 7.78
N GLU A 167 -2.28 7.93 6.72
CA GLU A 167 -1.14 6.99 6.74
C GLU A 167 -0.07 7.39 7.76
N LEU A 168 0.07 8.70 8.01
CA LEU A 168 0.98 9.26 9.03
C LEU A 168 0.37 9.30 10.44
N GLY A 169 -0.92 8.99 10.60
CA GLY A 169 -1.65 9.16 11.85
C GLY A 169 -1.74 10.62 12.28
N LEU A 170 -1.97 11.52 11.32
CA LEU A 170 -2.07 12.97 11.50
C LEU A 170 -3.41 13.48 10.98
N GLU A 171 -3.88 14.59 11.54
CA GLU A 171 -4.93 15.38 10.93
C GLU A 171 -4.42 16.12 9.68
N PRO A 172 -5.21 16.27 8.61
CA PRO A 172 -4.80 16.94 7.38
C PRO A 172 -4.23 18.34 7.61
N ALA A 173 -4.85 19.15 8.48
CA ALA A 173 -4.36 20.48 8.83
C ALA A 173 -2.98 20.45 9.49
N THR A 174 -2.71 19.44 10.35
CA THR A 174 -1.42 19.25 10.98
C THR A 174 -0.36 18.84 9.95
N LEU A 175 -0.71 17.97 9.01
CA LEU A 175 0.21 17.58 7.92
C LEU A 175 0.58 18.80 7.06
N TYR A 176 -0.39 19.61 6.64
CA TYR A 176 -0.13 20.81 5.85
C TYR A 176 0.83 21.77 6.57
N ARG A 177 0.57 22.07 7.84
CA ARG A 177 1.43 22.95 8.64
C ARG A 177 2.84 22.38 8.79
N THR A 178 2.94 21.08 9.04
CA THR A 178 4.24 20.38 9.20
C THR A 178 5.05 20.42 7.90
N LEU A 179 4.41 20.18 6.76
CA LEU A 179 5.09 20.26 5.45
C LEU A 179 5.57 21.68 5.16
N GLY A 180 4.76 22.71 5.41
CA GLY A 180 5.16 24.10 5.25
C GLY A 180 6.36 24.46 6.12
N GLN A 181 6.37 24.02 7.37
CA GLN A 181 7.50 24.25 8.28
C GLN A 181 8.77 23.55 7.81
N LEU A 182 8.69 22.27 7.41
CA LEU A 182 9.84 21.50 6.91
C LEU A 182 10.42 22.09 5.63
N GLU A 183 9.57 22.66 4.78
CA GLU A 183 9.98 23.35 3.55
C GLU A 183 10.68 24.69 3.86
N THR A 184 10.12 25.49 4.79
CA THR A 184 10.72 26.73 5.28
C THR A 184 12.07 26.48 5.96
N ASP A 185 12.18 25.40 6.73
CA ASP A 185 13.42 24.97 7.38
C ASP A 185 14.44 24.39 6.38
N GLY A 186 14.11 24.30 5.10
CA GLY A 186 14.96 23.75 4.06
C GLY A 186 15.20 22.24 4.18
N LYS A 187 14.40 21.51 4.93
CA LYS A 187 14.55 20.05 5.15
C LYS A 187 13.92 19.21 4.04
N ILE A 188 12.95 19.76 3.34
CA ILE A 188 12.29 19.11 2.19
C ILE A 188 12.15 20.09 1.03
N VAL A 189 12.03 19.53 -0.17
CA VAL A 189 11.64 20.25 -1.39
C VAL A 189 10.40 19.57 -1.95
N ARG A 190 9.39 20.35 -2.34
CA ARG A 190 8.17 19.88 -2.99
C ARG A 190 8.17 20.28 -4.46
N ASP A 191 7.78 19.34 -5.30
CA ASP A 191 7.50 19.56 -6.71
C ASP A 191 6.17 18.89 -7.10
N LYS A 192 5.12 19.68 -7.25
CA LYS A 192 3.74 19.22 -7.53
C LYS A 192 3.28 18.14 -6.54
N ARG A 193 3.33 16.88 -6.97
CA ARG A 193 2.94 15.70 -6.18
C ARG A 193 4.13 14.86 -5.72
N ARG A 194 5.33 15.42 -5.73
CA ARG A 194 6.55 14.74 -5.27
C ARG A 194 7.20 15.55 -4.15
N VAL A 195 7.80 14.85 -3.22
CA VAL A 195 8.57 15.43 -2.11
C VAL A 195 9.91 14.73 -2.01
N ARG A 196 10.95 15.50 -1.72
CA ARG A 196 12.31 14.99 -1.51
C ARG A 196 12.90 15.58 -0.23
N LEU A 197 13.67 14.77 0.50
CA LEU A 197 14.52 15.25 1.57
C LEU A 197 15.71 16.02 0.98
N THR A 198 16.04 17.17 1.55
CA THR A 198 17.31 17.85 1.29
C THR A 198 18.45 17.14 2.05
N CYS A 199 19.63 17.08 1.47
CA CYS A 199 20.76 16.25 1.91
C CYS A 199 21.38 16.61 3.29
N GLN A 200 20.73 17.47 4.11
CA GLN A 200 21.26 17.94 5.40
C GLN A 200 20.73 17.22 6.65
N THR A 201 19.82 16.29 6.50
CA THR A 201 19.29 15.56 7.66
C THR A 201 20.05 14.25 7.83
N GLY A 202 21.01 14.23 8.76
CA GLY A 202 21.82 13.07 9.13
C GLY A 202 21.03 11.95 9.83
N MET A 203 19.90 11.54 9.29
CA MET A 203 19.22 10.30 9.66
C MET A 203 19.76 9.20 8.76
N HIS A 204 20.73 8.46 9.27
CA HIS A 204 21.18 7.20 8.70
C HIS A 204 20.03 6.19 8.76
N CYS A 205 19.20 6.15 7.71
CA CYS A 205 18.46 4.93 7.42
C CYS A 205 19.50 3.97 6.84
N ALA A 206 19.86 2.93 7.59
CA ALA A 206 20.73 1.88 7.09
C ALA A 206 20.11 1.33 5.79
N ARG A 207 20.69 1.70 4.64
CA ARG A 207 20.41 1.03 3.37
C ARG A 207 20.79 -0.43 3.56
N VAL A 208 19.83 -1.26 3.84
CA VAL A 208 20.01 -2.70 3.69
C VAL A 208 20.12 -2.94 2.18
N ARG A 209 21.36 -3.20 1.74
CA ARG A 209 21.67 -3.64 0.39
C ARG A 209 21.08 -5.02 0.13
#